data_02ad089533ee9e04379069a2af0d9569
#
_entry.id   02ad089533ee9e04379069a2af0d9569
#
_cell.length_a   1.000
_cell.length_b   1.000
_cell.length_c   1.000
_cell.angle_alpha   90.00
_cell.angle_beta   90.00
_cell.angle_gamma   90.00
#
_symmetry.space_group_name_H-M   'P 1'
#
loop_
_entity.id
_entity.type
_entity.pdbx_description
1 polymer ?
#
loop_
_entity_poly.entity_id
_entity_poly.type
_entity_poly.pdbx_seq_one_letter_code
_entity_poly.pdbx_strand_id
1 'polypeptide(L)'
;MEQSITIKNLCKSYGQTQILKDISFEAKAGRVTAFLGPNGAGKSSTLRILLGLDKATSGLTKIGDQTYKELKFPLKTVGGSFDSVGAPDDRTVYQHLKIVAASNGLSSQRIEQVLDMVDISHKKKSKIGKLSLGEGQRLGIATALLGNPQYLILDEPTNGLDPRGIRWFREFIKKQAQEGKTVLLSSHILSEVEAVTDDVVIINKGKVLIKGALQEVMGNLSSLEEVFFSLTEGGK
;
A
#
# COMPACT_ATOMS: atom_id res chain seq x y z
N MET A 1 0.15 -11.36 19.96
CA MET A 1 -0.44 -11.56 18.62
C MET A 1 0.53 -10.99 17.61
N GLU A 2 0.91 -11.76 16.62
CA GLU A 2 1.84 -11.31 15.58
C GLU A 2 1.15 -10.21 14.76
N GLN A 3 1.68 -8.99 14.81
CA GLN A 3 1.12 -7.83 14.09
C GLN A 3 1.75 -7.76 12.69
N SER A 4 1.64 -8.84 11.93
CA SER A 4 2.18 -8.94 10.57
C SER A 4 1.10 -9.09 9.51
N ILE A 5 1.44 -8.76 8.27
CA ILE A 5 0.68 -9.14 7.08
C ILE A 5 1.35 -10.38 6.50
N THR A 6 0.59 -11.46 6.33
CA THR A 6 1.12 -12.73 5.83
C THR A 6 0.47 -13.10 4.52
N ILE A 7 1.29 -13.43 3.53
CA ILE A 7 0.87 -13.99 2.23
C ILE A 7 1.59 -15.32 2.06
N LYS A 8 0.83 -16.43 1.86
CA LYS A 8 1.39 -17.80 1.73
C LYS A 8 0.82 -18.51 0.50
N ASN A 9 1.74 -18.97 -0.35
CA ASN A 9 1.46 -19.77 -1.54
C ASN A 9 0.33 -19.21 -2.41
N LEU A 10 0.25 -17.86 -2.50
CA LEU A 10 -0.84 -17.17 -3.18
C LEU A 10 -0.74 -17.37 -4.68
N CYS A 11 -1.78 -17.96 -5.27
CA CYS A 11 -1.95 -18.10 -6.70
C CYS A 11 -3.21 -17.39 -7.19
N LYS A 12 -3.15 -16.81 -8.37
CA LYS A 12 -4.31 -16.20 -9.05
C LYS A 12 -4.27 -16.49 -10.53
N SER A 13 -5.41 -16.97 -11.05
CA SER A 13 -5.64 -17.13 -12.49
C SER A 13 -6.93 -16.44 -12.90
N TYR A 14 -6.95 -15.87 -14.10
CA TYR A 14 -8.13 -15.42 -14.82
C TYR A 14 -8.26 -16.26 -16.09
N GLY A 15 -9.27 -17.16 -16.11
CA GLY A 15 -9.36 -18.19 -17.14
C GLY A 15 -8.09 -19.06 -17.17
N GLN A 16 -7.43 -19.13 -18.32
CA GLN A 16 -6.18 -19.89 -18.48
C GLN A 16 -4.90 -19.11 -18.14
N THR A 17 -5.03 -17.81 -17.89
CA THR A 17 -3.85 -16.95 -17.63
C THR A 17 -3.56 -16.88 -16.14
N GLN A 18 -2.42 -17.43 -15.72
CA GLN A 18 -1.95 -17.37 -14.34
C GLN A 18 -1.17 -16.07 -14.10
N ILE A 19 -1.73 -15.21 -13.23
CA ILE A 19 -1.18 -13.89 -12.88
C ILE A 19 -0.25 -13.97 -11.67
N LEU A 20 -0.61 -14.75 -10.63
CA LEU A 20 0.22 -14.97 -9.44
C LEU A 20 0.57 -16.44 -9.34
N LYS A 21 1.85 -16.71 -9.07
CA LYS A 21 2.48 -18.04 -9.11
C LYS A 21 3.23 -18.26 -7.80
N ASP A 22 2.51 -18.71 -6.76
CA ASP A 22 3.10 -19.07 -5.47
C ASP A 22 3.79 -17.87 -4.75
N ILE A 23 3.07 -16.77 -4.61
CA ILE A 23 3.57 -15.59 -3.90
C ILE A 23 3.54 -15.86 -2.39
N SER A 24 4.71 -15.75 -1.75
CA SER A 24 4.84 -15.96 -0.30
C SER A 24 5.80 -14.95 0.30
N PHE A 25 5.30 -14.09 1.22
CA PHE A 25 6.10 -13.15 2.00
C PHE A 25 5.35 -12.67 3.25
N GLU A 26 6.04 -11.95 4.09
CA GLU A 26 5.50 -11.34 5.30
C GLU A 26 5.93 -9.87 5.39
N ALA A 27 5.01 -8.99 5.81
CA ALA A 27 5.31 -7.61 6.20
C ALA A 27 5.16 -7.50 7.72
N LYS A 28 6.26 -7.09 8.40
CA LYS A 28 6.39 -7.10 9.86
C LYS A 28 5.94 -5.79 10.50
N ALA A 29 5.50 -5.85 11.76
CA ALA A 29 5.15 -4.68 12.56
C ALA A 29 6.33 -3.72 12.74
N GLY A 30 6.04 -2.42 12.76
CA GLY A 30 7.06 -1.38 12.94
C GLY A 30 8.01 -1.21 11.77
N ARG A 31 7.71 -1.81 10.61
CA ARG A 31 8.57 -1.81 9.43
C ARG A 31 7.82 -1.43 8.16
N VAL A 32 8.54 -0.86 7.24
CA VAL A 32 8.07 -0.58 5.88
C VAL A 32 8.53 -1.70 4.96
N THR A 33 7.60 -2.49 4.44
CA THR A 33 7.86 -3.51 3.43
C THR A 33 7.48 -2.98 2.06
N ALA A 34 8.44 -2.89 1.15
CA ALA A 34 8.20 -2.51 -0.24
C ALA A 34 7.99 -3.75 -1.12
N PHE A 35 6.85 -3.80 -1.81
CA PHE A 35 6.48 -4.82 -2.78
C PHE A 35 6.69 -4.28 -4.19
N LEU A 36 7.82 -4.61 -4.78
CA LEU A 36 8.41 -3.96 -5.95
C LEU A 36 8.33 -4.83 -7.20
N GLY A 37 8.20 -4.20 -8.35
CA GLY A 37 8.21 -4.89 -9.64
C GLY A 37 7.55 -4.06 -10.75
N PRO A 38 7.73 -4.46 -12.01
CA PRO A 38 7.20 -3.74 -13.15
C PRO A 38 5.66 -3.77 -13.18
N ASN A 39 5.09 -2.91 -14.01
CA ASN A 39 3.66 -2.95 -14.29
C ASN A 39 3.26 -4.32 -14.86
N GLY A 40 2.13 -4.85 -14.39
CA GLY A 40 1.66 -6.20 -14.74
C GLY A 40 2.36 -7.35 -14.00
N ALA A 41 3.31 -7.10 -13.09
CA ALA A 41 3.97 -8.16 -12.32
C ALA A 41 3.06 -8.89 -11.32
N GLY A 42 1.89 -8.31 -10.98
CA GLY A 42 0.92 -8.89 -10.06
C GLY A 42 0.79 -8.17 -8.70
N LYS A 43 1.43 -7.00 -8.52
CA LYS A 43 1.41 -6.24 -7.26
C LYS A 43 -0.02 -5.89 -6.82
N SER A 44 -0.74 -5.11 -7.61
CA SER A 44 -2.13 -4.68 -7.29
C SER A 44 -3.07 -5.88 -7.14
N SER A 45 -2.91 -6.94 -7.94
CA SER A 45 -3.72 -8.16 -7.78
C SER A 45 -3.50 -8.82 -6.41
N THR A 46 -2.26 -8.88 -5.95
CA THR A 46 -1.91 -9.40 -4.62
C THR A 46 -2.55 -8.56 -3.51
N LEU A 47 -2.40 -7.21 -3.58
CA LEU A 47 -2.98 -6.31 -2.58
C LEU A 47 -4.51 -6.32 -2.59
N ARG A 48 -5.15 -6.43 -3.76
CA ARG A 48 -6.61 -6.57 -3.88
C ARG A 48 -7.12 -7.86 -3.24
N ILE A 49 -6.42 -8.97 -3.42
CA ILE A 49 -6.77 -10.23 -2.77
C ILE A 49 -6.61 -10.12 -1.25
N LEU A 50 -5.52 -9.52 -0.77
CA LEU A 50 -5.25 -9.30 0.65
C LEU A 50 -6.38 -8.50 1.32
N LEU A 51 -6.93 -7.49 0.64
CA LEU A 51 -8.05 -6.66 1.11
C LEU A 51 -9.45 -7.23 0.74
N GLY A 52 -9.53 -8.47 0.28
CA GLY A 52 -10.80 -9.13 -0.02
C GLY A 52 -11.56 -8.55 -1.22
N LEU A 53 -10.93 -7.67 -2.01
CA LEU A 53 -11.50 -7.07 -3.23
C LEU A 53 -11.47 -8.03 -4.42
N ASP A 54 -10.67 -9.09 -4.34
CA ASP A 54 -10.64 -10.19 -5.31
C ASP A 54 -10.42 -11.52 -4.56
N LYS A 55 -10.68 -12.64 -5.24
CA LYS A 55 -10.51 -13.98 -4.69
C LYS A 55 -9.22 -14.61 -5.21
N ALA A 56 -8.43 -15.23 -4.31
CA ALA A 56 -7.35 -16.11 -4.71
C ALA A 56 -7.87 -17.36 -5.46
N THR A 57 -7.08 -17.91 -6.37
CA THR A 57 -7.30 -19.27 -6.90
C THR A 57 -6.88 -20.29 -5.85
N SER A 58 -5.77 -20.07 -5.16
CA SER A 58 -5.30 -20.85 -4.01
C SER A 58 -4.35 -20.01 -3.15
N GLY A 59 -3.99 -20.54 -1.98
CA GLY A 59 -3.15 -19.86 -1.02
C GLY A 59 -3.94 -19.05 0.02
N LEU A 60 -3.22 -18.30 0.85
CA LEU A 60 -3.79 -17.63 2.01
C LEU A 60 -3.20 -16.22 2.16
N THR A 61 -4.06 -15.26 2.53
CA THR A 61 -3.65 -13.92 2.96
C THR A 61 -4.25 -13.61 4.33
N LYS A 62 -3.44 -13.06 5.24
CA LYS A 62 -3.87 -12.64 6.58
C LYS A 62 -3.36 -11.25 6.92
N ILE A 63 -4.15 -10.55 7.74
CA ILE A 63 -3.86 -9.28 8.39
C ILE A 63 -3.90 -9.58 9.90
N GLY A 64 -2.74 -9.66 10.54
CA GLY A 64 -2.62 -10.31 11.83
C GLY A 64 -3.00 -11.78 11.71
N ASP A 65 -3.91 -12.24 12.60
CA ASP A 65 -4.37 -13.63 12.62
C ASP A 65 -5.60 -13.89 11.73
N GLN A 66 -6.18 -12.85 11.10
CA GLN A 66 -7.47 -12.91 10.41
C GLN A 66 -7.33 -12.65 8.91
N THR A 67 -8.22 -13.24 8.11
CA THR A 67 -8.45 -12.78 6.74
C THR A 67 -9.25 -11.47 6.76
N TYR A 68 -9.20 -10.68 5.69
CA TYR A 68 -9.96 -9.42 5.62
C TYR A 68 -11.45 -9.59 5.90
N LYS A 69 -12.05 -10.71 5.48
CA LYS A 69 -13.47 -10.99 5.66
C LYS A 69 -13.89 -11.26 7.11
N GLU A 70 -12.92 -11.68 7.93
CA GLU A 70 -13.14 -11.97 9.36
C GLU A 70 -12.99 -10.73 10.23
N LEU A 71 -12.48 -9.61 9.67
CA LEU A 71 -12.29 -8.37 10.42
C LEU A 71 -13.63 -7.75 10.82
N LYS A 72 -13.85 -7.61 12.11
CA LYS A 72 -15.09 -7.02 12.66
C LYS A 72 -15.19 -5.51 12.36
N PHE A 73 -14.07 -4.80 12.40
CA PHE A 73 -13.96 -3.36 12.14
C PHE A 73 -12.84 -3.10 11.14
N PRO A 74 -13.06 -3.39 9.83
CA PRO A 74 -12.00 -3.33 8.82
C PRO A 74 -11.24 -2.01 8.81
N LEU A 75 -11.93 -0.87 8.76
CA LEU A 75 -11.29 0.44 8.68
C LEU A 75 -10.47 0.82 9.93
N LYS A 76 -10.77 0.25 11.10
CA LYS A 76 -9.99 0.42 12.33
C LYS A 76 -8.79 -0.53 12.40
N THR A 77 -8.79 -1.57 11.59
CA THR A 77 -7.73 -2.58 11.55
C THR A 77 -6.76 -2.30 10.42
N VAL A 78 -7.27 -2.09 9.20
CA VAL A 78 -6.46 -1.91 7.99
C VAL A 78 -6.95 -0.71 7.18
N GLY A 79 -6.01 0.16 6.79
CA GLY A 79 -6.22 1.24 5.84
C GLY A 79 -5.62 0.85 4.49
N GLY A 80 -6.44 0.89 3.45
CA GLY A 80 -6.02 0.62 2.07
C GLY A 80 -6.16 1.85 1.19
N SER A 81 -5.17 2.13 0.35
CA SER A 81 -5.23 3.14 -0.72
C SER A 81 -4.76 2.52 -2.03
N PHE A 82 -5.53 2.75 -3.09
CA PHE A 82 -5.24 2.35 -4.47
C PHE A 82 -5.22 3.58 -5.38
N ASP A 83 -4.89 3.40 -6.65
CA ASP A 83 -4.70 4.47 -7.65
C ASP A 83 -5.82 5.53 -7.76
N SER A 84 -7.00 5.29 -7.23
CA SER A 84 -8.09 6.25 -7.22
C SER A 84 -8.78 6.33 -5.87
N VAL A 85 -9.31 7.51 -5.56
CA VAL A 85 -10.08 7.76 -4.33
C VAL A 85 -11.36 6.91 -4.29
N GLY A 86 -11.85 6.43 -5.45
CA GLY A 86 -13.08 5.64 -5.55
C GLY A 86 -14.34 6.40 -5.14
N ALA A 87 -14.35 7.72 -5.30
CA ALA A 87 -15.46 8.59 -4.91
C ALA A 87 -15.97 9.41 -6.12
N PRO A 88 -17.28 9.78 -6.15
CA PRO A 88 -17.83 10.63 -7.19
C PRO A 88 -17.13 12.00 -7.27
N ASP A 89 -16.88 12.46 -8.50
CA ASP A 89 -16.14 13.70 -8.79
C ASP A 89 -16.82 14.98 -8.29
N ASP A 90 -18.13 14.99 -8.18
CA ASP A 90 -18.95 16.11 -7.71
C ASP A 90 -18.97 16.25 -6.18
N ARG A 91 -18.53 15.21 -5.47
CA ARG A 91 -18.45 15.20 -4.00
C ARG A 91 -17.26 16.04 -3.53
N THR A 92 -17.41 16.78 -2.42
CA THR A 92 -16.27 17.47 -1.82
C THR A 92 -15.38 16.47 -1.01
N VAL A 93 -14.11 16.83 -0.83
CA VAL A 93 -13.17 16.09 0.03
C VAL A 93 -13.77 15.81 1.41
N TYR A 94 -14.34 16.84 2.05
CA TYR A 94 -14.98 16.67 3.36
C TYR A 94 -16.19 15.75 3.33
N GLN A 95 -17.05 15.88 2.32
CA GLN A 95 -18.25 15.03 2.19
C GLN A 95 -17.85 13.55 2.03
N HIS A 96 -16.81 13.27 1.23
CA HIS A 96 -16.29 11.92 1.07
C HIS A 96 -15.83 11.34 2.41
N LEU A 97 -14.91 12.03 3.11
CA LEU A 97 -14.40 11.57 4.39
C LEU A 97 -15.49 11.45 5.45
N LYS A 98 -16.50 12.37 5.44
CA LYS A 98 -17.63 12.32 6.36
C LYS A 98 -18.49 11.07 6.15
N ILE A 99 -18.76 10.70 4.90
CA ILE A 99 -19.51 9.48 4.59
C ILE A 99 -18.75 8.25 5.07
N VAL A 100 -17.46 8.15 4.76
CA VAL A 100 -16.62 7.03 5.20
C VAL A 100 -16.52 6.97 6.72
N ALA A 101 -16.32 8.11 7.39
CA ALA A 101 -16.28 8.16 8.86
C ALA A 101 -17.62 7.73 9.48
N ALA A 102 -18.73 8.27 8.99
CA ALA A 102 -20.07 7.96 9.52
C ALA A 102 -20.44 6.48 9.36
N SER A 103 -20.14 5.89 8.20
CA SER A 103 -20.41 4.45 7.95
C SER A 103 -19.56 3.52 8.81
N ASN A 104 -18.51 4.02 9.45
CA ASN A 104 -17.62 3.25 10.34
C ASN A 104 -17.68 3.71 11.82
N GLY A 105 -18.65 4.55 12.20
CA GLY A 105 -18.82 5.03 13.57
C GLY A 105 -17.64 5.86 14.07
N LEU A 106 -17.01 6.66 13.21
CA LEU A 106 -15.89 7.54 13.53
C LEU A 106 -16.37 8.99 13.69
N SER A 107 -15.72 9.74 14.59
CA SER A 107 -16.05 11.14 14.81
C SER A 107 -15.61 12.06 13.68
N SER A 108 -16.33 13.18 13.49
CA SER A 108 -15.94 14.19 12.51
C SER A 108 -14.63 14.89 12.82
N GLN A 109 -14.23 14.92 14.10
CA GLN A 109 -12.93 15.46 14.53
C GLN A 109 -11.76 14.70 13.89
N ARG A 110 -11.93 13.39 13.64
CA ARG A 110 -10.90 12.59 12.97
C ARG A 110 -10.65 13.02 11.54
N ILE A 111 -11.67 13.58 10.87
CA ILE A 111 -11.54 14.09 9.49
C ILE A 111 -10.53 15.23 9.42
N GLU A 112 -10.62 16.19 10.34
CA GLU A 112 -9.69 17.32 10.39
C GLU A 112 -8.25 16.81 10.61
N GLN A 113 -8.08 15.91 11.57
CA GLN A 113 -6.77 15.32 11.87
C GLN A 113 -6.13 14.65 10.65
N VAL A 114 -6.88 13.82 9.89
CA VAL A 114 -6.29 13.14 8.74
C VAL A 114 -6.02 14.09 7.59
N LEU A 115 -6.83 15.14 7.40
CA LEU A 115 -6.58 16.16 6.39
C LEU A 115 -5.29 16.94 6.67
N ASP A 116 -5.03 17.27 7.94
CA ASP A 116 -3.80 17.92 8.38
C ASP A 116 -2.59 16.99 8.22
N MET A 117 -2.74 15.71 8.61
CA MET A 117 -1.68 14.70 8.47
C MET A 117 -1.18 14.55 7.02
N VAL A 118 -2.09 14.66 6.04
CA VAL A 118 -1.74 14.52 4.62
C VAL A 118 -1.58 15.85 3.89
N ASP A 119 -1.64 16.98 4.62
CA ASP A 119 -1.43 18.34 4.09
C ASP A 119 -2.38 18.73 2.92
N ILE A 120 -3.70 18.42 3.08
CA ILE A 120 -4.76 18.84 2.14
C ILE A 120 -5.94 19.52 2.82
N SER A 121 -5.80 20.05 4.04
CA SER A 121 -6.85 20.77 4.77
C SER A 121 -7.41 21.95 3.98
N HIS A 122 -6.56 22.62 3.20
CA HIS A 122 -6.94 23.71 2.31
C HIS A 122 -7.89 23.27 1.16
N LYS A 123 -7.95 21.98 0.82
CA LYS A 123 -8.83 21.39 -0.21
C LYS A 123 -10.14 20.82 0.34
N LYS A 124 -10.40 20.95 1.64
CA LYS A 124 -11.57 20.38 2.32
C LYS A 124 -12.92 20.64 1.60
N LYS A 125 -13.09 21.84 1.04
CA LYS A 125 -14.31 22.24 0.30
C LYS A 125 -14.21 21.99 -1.21
N SER A 126 -13.06 21.57 -1.74
CA SER A 126 -12.88 21.31 -3.16
C SER A 126 -13.61 20.05 -3.59
N LYS A 127 -14.14 20.03 -4.80
CA LYS A 127 -14.69 18.82 -5.42
C LYS A 127 -13.55 17.86 -5.77
N ILE A 128 -13.76 16.56 -5.62
CA ILE A 128 -12.77 15.52 -5.89
C ILE A 128 -12.27 15.56 -7.33
N GLY A 129 -13.18 15.72 -8.30
CA GLY A 129 -12.81 15.85 -9.72
C GLY A 129 -12.00 17.12 -10.08
N LYS A 130 -11.76 18.03 -9.12
CA LYS A 130 -10.89 19.21 -9.29
C LYS A 130 -9.55 19.09 -8.60
N LEU A 131 -9.28 17.96 -7.96
CA LEU A 131 -8.00 17.69 -7.34
C LEU A 131 -6.94 17.35 -8.41
N SER A 132 -5.71 17.79 -8.18
CA SER A 132 -4.59 17.23 -8.93
C SER A 132 -4.40 15.75 -8.58
N LEU A 133 -3.65 15.01 -9.40
CA LEU A 133 -3.38 13.60 -9.14
C LEU A 133 -2.74 13.41 -7.75
N GLY A 134 -1.75 14.24 -7.38
CA GLY A 134 -1.10 14.20 -6.07
C GLY A 134 -2.05 14.54 -4.90
N GLU A 135 -2.99 15.49 -5.09
CA GLU A 135 -4.02 15.79 -4.08
C GLU A 135 -5.01 14.63 -3.93
N GLY A 136 -5.38 13.99 -5.03
CA GLY A 136 -6.18 12.76 -5.03
C GLY A 136 -5.48 11.62 -4.27
N GLN A 137 -4.17 11.46 -4.49
CA GLN A 137 -3.37 10.47 -3.78
C GLN A 137 -3.35 10.73 -2.26
N ARG A 138 -3.13 11.99 -1.86
CA ARG A 138 -3.19 12.39 -0.44
C ARG A 138 -4.58 12.14 0.16
N LEU A 139 -5.67 12.38 -0.59
CA LEU A 139 -7.02 12.06 -0.13
C LEU A 139 -7.23 10.54 0.04
N GLY A 140 -6.70 9.71 -0.86
CA GLY A 140 -6.68 8.25 -0.72
C GLY A 140 -6.01 7.82 0.58
N ILE A 141 -4.83 8.37 0.87
CA ILE A 141 -4.09 8.12 2.12
C ILE A 141 -4.88 8.63 3.34
N ALA A 142 -5.50 9.82 3.27
CA ALA A 142 -6.36 10.34 4.35
C ALA A 142 -7.53 9.38 4.65
N THR A 143 -8.15 8.85 3.59
CA THR A 143 -9.24 7.88 3.73
C THR A 143 -8.75 6.59 4.42
N ALA A 144 -7.59 6.08 4.04
CA ALA A 144 -6.97 4.92 4.67
C ALA A 144 -6.66 5.14 6.16
N LEU A 145 -6.33 6.37 6.55
CA LEU A 145 -5.97 6.75 7.93
C LEU A 145 -7.16 7.04 8.85
N LEU A 146 -8.37 7.16 8.34
CA LEU A 146 -9.55 7.58 9.13
C LEU A 146 -9.75 6.74 10.39
N GLY A 147 -9.64 5.42 10.28
CA GLY A 147 -9.80 4.48 11.39
C GLY A 147 -8.61 4.39 12.34
N ASN A 148 -7.52 5.11 12.08
CA ASN A 148 -6.22 4.95 12.74
C ASN A 148 -5.76 3.47 12.77
N PRO A 149 -5.67 2.83 11.60
CA PRO A 149 -5.44 1.40 11.50
C PRO A 149 -4.02 1.01 11.93
N GLN A 150 -3.86 -0.24 12.37
CA GLN A 150 -2.56 -0.86 12.67
C GLN A 150 -1.81 -1.26 11.40
N TYR A 151 -2.53 -1.58 10.32
CA TYR A 151 -1.97 -2.03 9.05
C TYR A 151 -2.28 -1.00 7.97
N LEU A 152 -1.25 -0.60 7.20
CA LEU A 152 -1.38 0.28 6.04
C LEU A 152 -0.95 -0.46 4.78
N ILE A 153 -1.85 -0.51 3.79
CA ILE A 153 -1.62 -1.15 2.49
C ILE A 153 -1.80 -0.09 1.41
N LEU A 154 -0.71 0.30 0.77
CA LEU A 154 -0.68 1.42 -0.17
C LEU A 154 -0.21 0.94 -1.54
N ASP A 155 -1.07 1.03 -2.55
CA ASP A 155 -0.73 0.67 -3.93
C ASP A 155 -0.26 1.91 -4.68
N GLU A 156 1.00 1.92 -5.12
CA GLU A 156 1.66 3.01 -5.85
C GLU A 156 1.46 4.41 -5.21
N PRO A 157 1.73 4.59 -3.90
CA PRO A 157 1.34 5.80 -3.17
C PRO A 157 2.09 7.08 -3.56
N THR A 158 3.17 6.99 -4.33
CA THR A 158 3.95 8.13 -4.82
C THR A 158 3.51 8.61 -6.20
N ASN A 159 2.63 7.87 -6.89
CA ASN A 159 2.15 8.25 -8.21
C ASN A 159 1.53 9.64 -8.22
N GLY A 160 2.05 10.51 -9.09
CA GLY A 160 1.54 11.88 -9.26
C GLY A 160 1.89 12.86 -8.16
N LEU A 161 2.71 12.47 -7.18
CA LEU A 161 3.30 13.40 -6.23
C LEU A 161 4.45 14.16 -6.90
N ASP A 162 4.54 15.45 -6.61
CA ASP A 162 5.71 16.26 -6.95
C ASP A 162 6.90 15.92 -6.01
N PRO A 163 8.11 16.42 -6.25
CA PRO A 163 9.26 16.13 -5.38
C PRO A 163 9.05 16.51 -3.91
N ARG A 164 8.26 17.56 -3.60
CA ARG A 164 7.89 17.91 -2.22
C ARG A 164 6.93 16.90 -1.63
N GLY A 165 5.97 16.42 -2.43
CA GLY A 165 5.03 15.37 -2.05
C GLY A 165 5.73 14.04 -1.77
N ILE A 166 6.71 13.66 -2.58
CA ILE A 166 7.53 12.43 -2.35
C ILE A 166 8.31 12.56 -1.05
N ARG A 167 8.94 13.72 -0.79
CA ARG A 167 9.65 13.95 0.48
C ARG A 167 8.71 13.86 1.68
N TRP A 168 7.56 14.53 1.62
CA TRP A 168 6.52 14.44 2.64
C TRP A 168 6.09 12.98 2.87
N PHE A 169 5.82 12.22 1.79
CA PHE A 169 5.40 10.82 1.88
C PHE A 169 6.46 9.96 2.58
N ARG A 170 7.74 10.16 2.27
CA ARG A 170 8.85 9.45 2.91
C ARG A 170 8.90 9.70 4.43
N GLU A 171 8.77 10.95 4.86
CA GLU A 171 8.74 11.32 6.28
C GLU A 171 7.50 10.74 6.97
N PHE A 172 6.35 10.86 6.31
CA PHE A 172 5.07 10.33 6.79
C PHE A 172 5.13 8.82 7.02
N ILE A 173 5.59 8.04 6.03
CA ILE A 173 5.54 6.58 6.11
C ILE A 173 6.53 6.03 7.14
N LYS A 174 7.72 6.63 7.28
CA LYS A 174 8.69 6.32 8.34
C LYS A 174 8.07 6.53 9.72
N LYS A 175 7.38 7.65 9.92
CA LYS A 175 6.68 7.94 11.17
C LYS A 175 5.63 6.88 11.49
N GLN A 176 4.82 6.46 10.50
CA GLN A 176 3.81 5.42 10.71
C GLN A 176 4.45 4.09 11.15
N ALA A 177 5.58 3.69 10.56
CA ALA A 177 6.31 2.49 10.98
C ALA A 177 6.91 2.66 12.40
N GLN A 178 7.50 3.82 12.72
CA GLN A 178 8.05 4.12 14.06
C GLN A 178 6.97 4.11 15.15
N GLU A 179 5.72 4.44 14.81
CA GLU A 179 4.56 4.30 15.70
C GLU A 179 4.12 2.83 15.88
N GLY A 180 4.85 1.87 15.30
CA GLY A 180 4.63 0.43 15.43
C GLY A 180 3.69 -0.17 14.39
N LYS A 181 3.21 0.62 13.40
CA LYS A 181 2.31 0.10 12.36
C LYS A 181 3.05 -0.80 11.38
N THR A 182 2.32 -1.75 10.81
CA THR A 182 2.79 -2.58 9.70
C THR A 182 2.47 -1.87 8.40
N VAL A 183 3.48 -1.54 7.61
CA VAL A 183 3.31 -0.85 6.35
C VAL A 183 3.71 -1.76 5.19
N LEU A 184 2.79 -1.99 4.27
CA LEU A 184 3.02 -2.67 3.00
C LEU A 184 2.71 -1.68 1.87
N LEU A 185 3.69 -1.30 1.09
CA LEU A 185 3.49 -0.45 -0.07
C LEU A 185 3.98 -1.12 -1.35
N SER A 186 3.30 -0.89 -2.46
CA SER A 186 3.79 -1.30 -3.78
C SER A 186 4.43 -0.12 -4.51
N SER A 187 5.41 -0.40 -5.35
CA SER A 187 5.96 0.58 -6.30
C SER A 187 6.56 -0.12 -7.51
N HIS A 188 6.59 0.60 -8.64
CA HIS A 188 7.39 0.25 -9.81
C HIS A 188 8.63 1.14 -9.94
N ILE A 189 8.76 2.19 -9.12
CA ILE A 189 9.89 3.12 -9.08
C ILE A 189 10.72 2.80 -7.82
N LEU A 190 11.78 2.00 -8.02
CA LEU A 190 12.56 1.44 -6.93
C LEU A 190 13.29 2.52 -6.13
N SER A 191 13.89 3.50 -6.80
CA SER A 191 14.63 4.59 -6.18
C SER A 191 13.79 5.51 -5.29
N GLU A 192 12.47 5.63 -5.55
CA GLU A 192 11.60 6.48 -4.72
C GLU A 192 11.36 5.90 -3.33
N VAL A 193 11.29 4.59 -3.21
CA VAL A 193 10.93 3.90 -1.97
C VAL A 193 12.11 3.31 -1.22
N GLU A 194 13.25 3.14 -1.88
CA GLU A 194 14.48 2.60 -1.28
C GLU A 194 14.85 3.34 0.03
N ALA A 195 14.77 4.67 0.02
CA ALA A 195 15.13 5.51 1.17
C ALA A 195 14.23 5.34 2.42
N VAL A 196 13.09 4.66 2.31
CA VAL A 196 12.11 4.49 3.40
C VAL A 196 11.82 3.05 3.73
N THR A 197 12.40 2.12 2.99
CA THR A 197 12.10 0.68 3.05
C THR A 197 13.03 -0.02 4.03
N ASP A 198 12.45 -0.86 4.89
CA ASP A 198 13.20 -1.76 5.77
C ASP A 198 13.32 -3.16 5.18
N ASP A 199 12.24 -3.64 4.54
CA ASP A 199 12.16 -4.96 3.92
C ASP A 199 11.69 -4.83 2.47
N VAL A 200 12.21 -5.68 1.60
CA VAL A 200 11.93 -5.68 0.16
C VAL A 200 11.39 -7.04 -0.28
N VAL A 201 10.41 -7.00 -1.16
CA VAL A 201 9.92 -8.15 -1.92
C VAL A 201 9.88 -7.76 -3.40
N ILE A 202 10.76 -8.32 -4.21
CA ILE A 202 10.79 -8.05 -5.66
C ILE A 202 10.03 -9.15 -6.39
N ILE A 203 9.04 -8.74 -7.20
CA ILE A 203 8.20 -9.63 -8.00
C ILE A 203 8.36 -9.34 -9.50
N ASN A 204 8.37 -10.39 -10.29
CA ASN A 204 8.28 -10.30 -11.75
C ASN A 204 7.47 -11.46 -12.33
N LYS A 205 6.62 -11.18 -13.34
CA LYS A 205 5.79 -12.18 -14.03
C LYS A 205 5.04 -13.12 -13.08
N GLY A 206 4.54 -12.55 -11.97
CA GLY A 206 3.77 -13.26 -10.95
C GLY A 206 4.58 -14.16 -10.01
N LYS A 207 5.90 -14.01 -9.94
CA LYS A 207 6.79 -14.77 -9.03
C LYS A 207 7.61 -13.83 -8.17
N VAL A 208 7.84 -14.19 -6.91
CA VAL A 208 8.83 -13.52 -6.07
C VAL A 208 10.22 -13.92 -6.55
N LEU A 209 11.05 -12.93 -6.90
CA LEU A 209 12.44 -13.13 -7.30
C LEU A 209 13.38 -13.16 -6.09
N ILE A 210 13.20 -12.20 -5.19
CA ILE A 210 13.96 -12.08 -3.95
C ILE A 210 13.11 -11.39 -2.88
N LYS A 211 13.38 -11.69 -1.61
CA LYS A 211 12.76 -11.02 -0.45
C LYS A 211 13.72 -11.05 0.74
N GLY A 212 13.69 -10.02 1.58
CA GLY A 212 14.52 -9.93 2.77
C GLY A 212 14.64 -8.50 3.28
N ALA A 213 15.48 -8.29 4.28
CA ALA A 213 15.84 -6.95 4.71
C ALA A 213 16.55 -6.21 3.56
N LEU A 214 16.30 -4.89 3.44
CA LEU A 214 16.86 -4.09 2.34
C LEU A 214 18.38 -4.30 2.19
N GLN A 215 19.13 -4.23 3.29
CA GLN A 215 20.58 -4.38 3.27
C GLN A 215 21.03 -5.78 2.81
N GLU A 216 20.30 -6.83 3.18
CA GLU A 216 20.58 -8.20 2.74
C GLU A 216 20.31 -8.39 1.25
N VAL A 217 19.20 -7.80 0.77
CA VAL A 217 18.82 -7.84 -0.65
C VAL A 217 19.77 -7.03 -1.52
N MET A 218 20.23 -5.88 -1.03
CA MET A 218 21.22 -5.03 -1.70
C MET A 218 22.60 -5.71 -1.81
N GLY A 219 23.01 -6.43 -0.77
CA GLY A 219 24.35 -7.05 -0.74
C GLY A 219 25.46 -6.03 -0.99
N ASN A 220 26.21 -6.21 -2.10
CA ASN A 220 27.28 -5.31 -2.52
C ASN A 220 26.83 -4.33 -3.63
N LEU A 221 25.56 -4.36 -4.04
CA LEU A 221 25.04 -3.48 -5.09
C LEU A 221 24.67 -2.12 -4.52
N SER A 222 24.72 -1.08 -5.36
CA SER A 222 24.55 0.31 -4.92
C SER A 222 23.09 0.77 -4.89
N SER A 223 22.17 0.04 -5.56
CA SER A 223 20.75 0.40 -5.65
C SER A 223 19.84 -0.82 -5.86
N LEU A 224 18.56 -0.66 -5.48
CA LEU A 224 17.52 -1.67 -5.78
C LEU A 224 17.32 -1.86 -7.29
N GLU A 225 17.62 -0.85 -8.09
CA GLU A 225 17.56 -0.95 -9.55
C GLU A 225 18.61 -1.95 -10.07
N GLU A 226 19.84 -1.88 -9.57
CA GLU A 226 20.89 -2.86 -9.92
C GLU A 226 20.52 -4.28 -9.48
N VAL A 227 19.93 -4.43 -8.27
CA VAL A 227 19.41 -5.74 -7.82
C VAL A 227 18.36 -6.26 -8.80
N PHE A 228 17.39 -5.42 -9.18
CA PHE A 228 16.32 -5.81 -10.09
C PHE A 228 16.87 -6.25 -11.46
N PHE A 229 17.78 -5.48 -12.05
CA PHE A 229 18.38 -5.81 -13.35
C PHE A 229 19.22 -7.10 -13.28
N SER A 230 19.99 -7.29 -12.21
CA SER A 230 20.76 -8.53 -12.02
C SER A 230 19.88 -9.77 -11.99
N LEU A 231 18.68 -9.68 -11.39
CA LEU A 231 17.72 -10.77 -11.27
C LEU A 231 16.89 -10.99 -12.55
N THR A 232 16.76 -9.97 -13.40
CA THR A 232 15.88 -10.05 -14.59
C THR A 232 16.65 -10.20 -15.89
N GLU A 233 17.90 -9.72 -15.98
CA GLU A 233 18.73 -9.73 -17.18
C GLU A 233 19.86 -10.79 -17.12
N GLY A 234 20.23 -11.25 -15.92
CA GLY A 234 21.25 -12.29 -15.70
C GLY A 234 20.87 -13.71 -16.10
N GLY A 235 19.72 -13.88 -16.74
CA GLY A 235 19.17 -15.17 -17.23
C GLY A 235 19.25 -15.36 -18.74
N LYS A 236 20.31 -14.84 -19.40
CA LYS A 236 20.62 -15.17 -20.80
C LYS A 236 21.74 -16.19 -20.87
#